data_d378a9cc2715b56abc5c7fa445d03ce2
#
_entry.id   d378a9cc2715b56abc5c7fa445d03ce2
#
_cell.length_a   1.000
_cell.length_b   1.000
_cell.length_c   1.000
_cell.angle_alpha   90.00
_cell.angle_beta   90.00
_cell.angle_gamma   90.00
#
_symmetry.space_group_name_H-M   'P 1'
#
loop_
_entity.id
_entity.type
_entity.pdbx_description
1 polymer ?
#
loop_
_entity_poly.entity_id
_entity_poly.type
_entity_poly.pdbx_seq_one_letter_code
_entity_poly.pdbx_strand_id
1 'polypeptide(L)'
;MTPMTGTLSQPQFDVLNALLRADAPLTQRQIHESTRTSLGTVNSAVRACEAAGYIAERRITPAGRQALEPYRVDNAVIMAAGLAQRFAPISYERPKGMLRVRGEVLIERQIEQLHAAGITDITVVVGYKKEYFFHLADRFGVTIVVNDDYVNRNNNGSLWVVRERLGNTYVCSSDDYFTSNPFESHVYQAYYAAQYVEGPTREWCISTGPGGRITAVTVGGRDAWTMMGHVYFDRAFSTGFRRILEEVYELPETAPKLWEQIYIEHIKDLDMVLRRYPAGVVNEFDSLDEVRGFDPMFMNNLDSEIFENIAQTLGCGKNDVHDFYPLKQGITNLSCHFAVGEEQYVYRHPGIGTDKIVDRSAEFEALNLARDLGIDRTFITGDPDKGWKISRFIPDSRNLDASRPAELEQAMRMDRDLHDSGRTLARSFDFVSEGVRYEQILKGYGPIDVPRYFELRGKVMRLKELADADAFPQAPSHNDFFPLNFLVDPTGRLDLIDWEYAGMSDVASDFGTMVVCAQLSIDQGDRALEFYFGRTPTERERRHFWSYVVFAGWCWYVWALAKEAEGDDVGEWLLIYYRHAVDHVDRLLADYETACPTTPSHSPSK
;
A
#
# COMPACT_ATOMS: atom_id res chain seq x y z
N MET A 1 -9.43 44.75 -36.63
CA MET A 1 -8.96 45.06 -35.27
C MET A 1 -9.84 44.28 -34.32
N THR A 2 -9.36 43.15 -33.84
CA THR A 2 -10.03 42.36 -32.80
C THR A 2 -9.82 43.13 -31.48
N PRO A 3 -10.86 43.48 -30.71
CA PRO A 3 -10.67 44.14 -29.43
C PRO A 3 -9.92 43.15 -28.52
N MET A 4 -8.81 43.60 -27.93
CA MET A 4 -8.17 42.90 -26.81
C MET A 4 -9.24 42.79 -25.72
N THR A 5 -9.69 41.54 -25.43
CA THR A 5 -10.58 41.24 -24.31
C THR A 5 -9.79 41.52 -23.03
N GLY A 6 -10.09 42.64 -22.37
CA GLY A 6 -9.56 42.96 -21.04
C GLY A 6 -10.00 41.89 -20.06
N THR A 7 -9.11 41.49 -19.16
CA THR A 7 -9.42 40.57 -18.04
C THR A 7 -10.58 41.12 -17.22
N LEU A 8 -11.62 40.34 -16.98
CA LEU A 8 -12.74 40.71 -16.10
C LEU A 8 -12.24 40.88 -14.66
N SER A 9 -12.74 41.88 -13.94
CA SER A 9 -12.61 41.88 -12.49
C SER A 9 -13.52 40.80 -11.89
N GLN A 10 -13.19 40.29 -10.71
CA GLN A 10 -14.01 39.27 -10.05
C GLN A 10 -15.48 39.70 -9.93
N PRO A 11 -15.88 40.93 -9.52
CA PRO A 11 -17.28 41.32 -9.50
C PRO A 11 -17.97 41.33 -10.88
N GLN A 12 -17.22 41.65 -11.96
CA GLN A 12 -17.75 41.56 -13.32
C GLN A 12 -18.00 40.10 -13.73
N PHE A 13 -17.02 39.21 -13.43
CA PHE A 13 -17.17 37.80 -13.64
C PHE A 13 -18.39 37.25 -12.90
N ASP A 14 -18.52 37.54 -11.58
CA ASP A 14 -19.62 37.07 -10.74
C ASP A 14 -20.99 37.49 -11.31
N VAL A 15 -21.11 38.73 -11.75
CA VAL A 15 -22.35 39.25 -12.38
C VAL A 15 -22.65 38.51 -13.68
N LEU A 16 -21.67 38.38 -14.58
CA LEU A 16 -21.87 37.75 -15.88
C LEU A 16 -22.18 36.24 -15.71
N ASN A 17 -21.49 35.57 -14.77
CA ASN A 17 -21.71 34.16 -14.49
C ASN A 17 -23.09 33.91 -13.86
N ALA A 18 -23.58 34.81 -12.99
CA ALA A 18 -24.94 34.74 -12.46
C ALA A 18 -25.99 34.89 -13.57
N LEU A 19 -25.77 35.84 -14.49
CA LEU A 19 -26.67 36.04 -15.64
C LEU A 19 -26.60 34.90 -16.67
N LEU A 20 -25.44 34.25 -16.81
CA LEU A 20 -25.28 33.09 -17.69
C LEU A 20 -26.09 31.90 -17.24
N ARG A 21 -26.16 31.70 -15.92
CA ARG A 21 -26.91 30.57 -15.29
C ARG A 21 -28.41 30.81 -15.15
N ALA A 22 -28.86 32.03 -15.36
CA ALA A 22 -30.24 32.39 -15.15
C ALA A 22 -31.09 32.17 -16.40
N ASP A 23 -32.21 31.48 -16.24
CA ASP A 23 -33.22 31.32 -17.31
C ASP A 23 -34.00 32.60 -17.59
N ALA A 24 -34.07 33.53 -16.64
CA ALA A 24 -34.77 34.78 -16.69
C ALA A 24 -33.91 35.99 -16.32
N PRO A 25 -34.28 37.22 -16.74
CA PRO A 25 -33.54 38.44 -16.38
C PRO A 25 -33.46 38.62 -14.86
N LEU A 26 -32.25 38.73 -14.31
CA LEU A 26 -32.04 38.95 -12.88
C LEU A 26 -32.07 40.43 -12.50
N THR A 27 -32.61 40.74 -11.33
CA THR A 27 -32.43 42.04 -10.66
C THR A 27 -31.06 42.09 -9.98
N GLN A 28 -30.55 43.31 -9.78
CA GLN A 28 -29.30 43.49 -9.02
C GLN A 28 -29.35 42.89 -7.60
N ARG A 29 -30.57 42.86 -6.99
CA ARG A 29 -30.76 42.23 -5.69
C ARG A 29 -30.65 40.71 -5.76
N GLN A 30 -31.22 40.08 -6.80
CA GLN A 30 -31.05 38.64 -7.02
C GLN A 30 -29.58 38.25 -7.31
N ILE A 31 -28.86 39.10 -8.08
CA ILE A 31 -27.41 38.91 -8.31
C ILE A 31 -26.64 39.04 -7.00
N HIS A 32 -26.95 40.05 -6.16
CA HIS A 32 -26.35 40.19 -4.82
C HIS A 32 -26.59 38.94 -3.96
N GLU A 33 -27.82 38.43 -3.92
CA GLU A 33 -28.18 37.23 -3.15
C GLU A 33 -27.45 35.98 -3.66
N SER A 34 -27.30 35.80 -4.98
CA SER A 34 -26.64 34.64 -5.58
C SER A 34 -25.10 34.68 -5.49
N THR A 35 -24.50 35.88 -5.58
CA THR A 35 -23.04 36.04 -5.58
C THR A 35 -22.47 36.37 -4.21
N ARG A 36 -23.33 36.71 -3.22
CA ARG A 36 -22.93 37.23 -1.90
C ARG A 36 -22.05 38.47 -1.96
N THR A 37 -22.01 39.15 -3.10
CA THR A 37 -21.27 40.41 -3.34
C THR A 37 -22.11 41.58 -2.91
N SER A 38 -21.54 42.63 -2.28
CA SER A 38 -22.34 43.77 -1.81
C SER A 38 -23.14 44.42 -2.94
N LEU A 39 -24.34 44.90 -2.63
CA LEU A 39 -25.24 45.52 -3.64
C LEU A 39 -24.58 46.70 -4.37
N GLY A 40 -23.76 47.49 -3.69
CA GLY A 40 -22.99 48.59 -4.29
C GLY A 40 -21.95 48.08 -5.28
N THR A 41 -21.27 46.99 -4.97
CA THR A 41 -20.29 46.34 -5.86
C THR A 41 -21.00 45.74 -7.07
N VAL A 42 -22.13 45.07 -6.87
CA VAL A 42 -22.97 44.52 -7.96
C VAL A 42 -23.42 45.65 -8.90
N ASN A 43 -23.92 46.75 -8.35
CA ASN A 43 -24.37 47.89 -9.16
C ASN A 43 -23.20 48.47 -10.02
N SER A 44 -22.02 48.62 -9.42
CA SER A 44 -20.87 49.12 -10.15
C SER A 44 -20.41 48.14 -11.24
N ALA A 45 -20.40 46.84 -10.95
CA ALA A 45 -20.02 45.80 -11.91
C ALA A 45 -21.04 45.68 -13.05
N VAL A 46 -22.35 45.74 -12.77
CA VAL A 46 -23.41 45.77 -13.80
C VAL A 46 -23.23 46.93 -14.74
N ARG A 47 -23.03 48.17 -14.21
CA ARG A 47 -22.80 49.36 -15.05
C ARG A 47 -21.54 49.21 -15.92
N ALA A 48 -20.48 48.69 -15.37
CA ALA A 48 -19.23 48.44 -16.12
C ALA A 48 -19.44 47.40 -17.25
N CYS A 49 -20.19 46.35 -16.99
CA CYS A 49 -20.56 45.32 -17.99
C CYS A 49 -21.52 45.87 -19.06
N GLU A 50 -22.47 46.71 -18.68
CA GLU A 50 -23.37 47.39 -19.62
C GLU A 50 -22.58 48.36 -20.55
N ALA A 51 -21.68 49.14 -19.98
CA ALA A 51 -20.80 50.07 -20.75
C ALA A 51 -19.87 49.30 -21.71
N ALA A 52 -19.42 48.10 -21.34
CA ALA A 52 -18.63 47.21 -22.19
C ALA A 52 -19.48 46.41 -23.21
N GLY A 53 -20.81 46.54 -23.19
CA GLY A 53 -21.69 45.81 -24.06
C GLY A 53 -21.88 44.33 -23.70
N TYR A 54 -21.47 43.91 -22.49
CA TYR A 54 -21.59 42.52 -22.02
C TYR A 54 -23.00 42.18 -21.48
N ILE A 55 -23.76 43.21 -21.09
CA ILE A 55 -25.13 43.11 -20.58
C ILE A 55 -26.03 44.06 -21.38
N ALA A 56 -27.18 43.55 -21.79
CA ALA A 56 -28.27 44.32 -22.36
C ALA A 56 -29.63 43.79 -21.81
N GLU A 57 -30.55 44.68 -21.47
CA GLU A 57 -31.89 44.30 -20.95
C GLU A 57 -31.82 43.28 -19.80
N ARG A 58 -30.82 43.45 -18.93
CA ARG A 58 -30.60 42.54 -17.78
C ARG A 58 -30.26 41.07 -18.15
N ARG A 59 -29.78 40.87 -19.38
CA ARG A 59 -29.35 39.56 -19.90
C ARG A 59 -27.92 39.67 -20.39
N ILE A 60 -27.21 38.54 -20.34
CA ILE A 60 -25.85 38.44 -20.92
C ILE A 60 -25.94 38.46 -22.45
N THR A 61 -25.13 39.28 -23.08
CA THR A 61 -24.99 39.35 -24.55
C THR A 61 -24.02 38.30 -25.10
N PRO A 62 -23.98 38.08 -26.43
CA PRO A 62 -22.92 37.26 -27.03
C PRO A 62 -21.50 37.75 -26.69
N ALA A 63 -21.26 39.05 -26.62
CA ALA A 63 -20.00 39.64 -26.21
C ALA A 63 -19.68 39.32 -24.72
N GLY A 64 -20.70 39.34 -23.85
CA GLY A 64 -20.57 38.94 -22.45
C GLY A 64 -20.24 37.46 -22.31
N ARG A 65 -20.85 36.60 -23.11
CA ARG A 65 -20.49 35.17 -23.15
C ARG A 65 -19.05 34.94 -23.60
N GLN A 66 -18.62 35.67 -24.65
CA GLN A 66 -17.23 35.63 -25.13
C GLN A 66 -16.23 36.11 -24.06
N ALA A 67 -16.59 37.13 -23.26
CA ALA A 67 -15.76 37.61 -22.16
C ALA A 67 -15.60 36.58 -21.03
N LEU A 68 -16.54 35.62 -20.87
CA LEU A 68 -16.45 34.52 -19.92
C LEU A 68 -15.64 33.29 -20.42
N GLU A 69 -15.38 33.17 -21.74
CA GLU A 69 -14.67 32.01 -22.32
C GLU A 69 -13.29 31.73 -21.67
N PRO A 70 -12.46 32.74 -21.31
CA PRO A 70 -11.19 32.45 -20.61
C PRO A 70 -11.35 31.75 -19.25
N TYR A 71 -12.53 31.84 -18.64
CA TYR A 71 -12.85 31.31 -17.32
C TYR A 71 -13.65 30.00 -17.41
N ARG A 72 -13.94 29.54 -18.63
CA ARG A 72 -14.61 28.27 -18.84
C ARG A 72 -13.72 27.13 -18.40
N VAL A 73 -14.31 26.15 -17.71
CA VAL A 73 -13.65 24.91 -17.34
C VAL A 73 -13.44 24.06 -18.60
N ASP A 74 -12.21 23.69 -18.88
CA ASP A 74 -11.84 22.89 -20.04
C ASP A 74 -12.16 21.41 -19.79
N ASN A 75 -11.78 20.89 -18.61
CA ASN A 75 -11.86 19.46 -18.29
C ASN A 75 -11.81 19.22 -16.77
N ALA A 76 -11.91 17.93 -16.42
CA ALA A 76 -11.65 17.44 -15.07
C ALA A 76 -10.74 16.21 -15.07
N VAL A 77 -9.92 16.09 -14.04
CA VAL A 77 -9.07 14.92 -13.74
C VAL A 77 -9.53 14.33 -12.42
N ILE A 78 -9.88 13.05 -12.40
CA ILE A 78 -10.20 12.31 -11.19
C ILE A 78 -9.06 11.33 -10.90
N MET A 79 -8.38 11.50 -9.78
CA MET A 79 -7.29 10.63 -9.35
C MET A 79 -7.85 9.41 -8.64
N ALA A 80 -7.63 8.22 -9.19
CA ALA A 80 -8.15 6.94 -8.72
C ALA A 80 -7.09 5.82 -8.75
N ALA A 81 -5.79 6.15 -8.72
CA ALA A 81 -4.71 5.18 -8.87
C ALA A 81 -4.24 4.54 -7.53
N GLY A 82 -4.58 5.14 -6.40
CA GLY A 82 -4.02 4.80 -5.09
C GLY A 82 -4.47 3.45 -4.53
N LEU A 83 -3.64 2.85 -3.66
CA LEU A 83 -3.89 1.58 -2.96
C LEU A 83 -4.98 1.66 -1.88
N ALA A 84 -5.31 2.84 -1.39
CA ALA A 84 -6.28 3.09 -0.31
C ALA A 84 -6.06 2.19 0.93
N GLN A 85 -4.83 2.03 1.37
CA GLN A 85 -4.45 1.08 2.45
C GLN A 85 -5.23 1.28 3.75
N ARG A 86 -5.59 2.52 4.10
CA ARG A 86 -6.42 2.84 5.28
C ARG A 86 -7.87 2.32 5.19
N PHE A 87 -8.29 1.86 4.00
CA PHE A 87 -9.57 1.20 3.77
C PHE A 87 -9.50 -0.33 3.82
N ALA A 88 -8.38 -0.89 4.27
CA ALA A 88 -8.32 -2.32 4.52
C ALA A 88 -9.46 -2.73 5.51
N PRO A 89 -10.13 -3.86 5.29
CA PRO A 89 -9.84 -4.85 4.26
C PRO A 89 -10.56 -4.62 2.91
N ILE A 90 -11.47 -3.65 2.81
CA ILE A 90 -12.31 -3.46 1.60
C ILE A 90 -11.44 -3.10 0.39
N SER A 91 -10.37 -2.32 0.60
CA SER A 91 -9.43 -1.99 -0.47
C SER A 91 -8.72 -3.21 -1.06
N TYR A 92 -8.69 -4.35 -0.35
CA TYR A 92 -8.17 -5.61 -0.88
C TYR A 92 -9.09 -6.22 -1.94
N GLU A 93 -10.39 -5.95 -1.88
CA GLU A 93 -11.38 -6.45 -2.83
C GLU A 93 -11.63 -5.47 -3.97
N ARG A 94 -11.77 -4.17 -3.67
CA ARG A 94 -12.11 -3.15 -4.67
C ARG A 94 -11.49 -1.79 -4.38
N PRO A 95 -11.26 -0.95 -5.41
CA PRO A 95 -10.75 0.41 -5.22
C PRO A 95 -11.73 1.28 -4.43
N LYS A 96 -11.21 2.23 -3.64
CA LYS A 96 -12.01 3.15 -2.80
C LYS A 96 -13.06 3.94 -3.60
N GLY A 97 -12.72 4.46 -4.77
CA GLY A 97 -13.65 5.19 -5.64
C GLY A 97 -14.84 4.36 -6.15
N MET A 98 -14.75 3.04 -6.08
CA MET A 98 -15.83 2.11 -6.46
C MET A 98 -16.73 1.71 -5.29
N LEU A 99 -16.52 2.29 -4.12
CA LEU A 99 -17.42 2.05 -2.97
C LEU A 99 -18.80 2.66 -3.21
N ARG A 100 -19.81 1.94 -2.75
CA ARG A 100 -21.21 2.38 -2.80
C ARG A 100 -21.58 3.00 -1.45
N VAL A 101 -21.72 4.32 -1.43
CA VAL A 101 -22.09 5.08 -0.24
C VAL A 101 -23.47 5.70 -0.47
N ARG A 102 -24.40 5.53 0.46
CA ARG A 102 -25.82 5.93 0.31
C ARG A 102 -26.48 5.46 -0.98
N GLY A 103 -26.08 4.26 -1.43
CA GLY A 103 -26.62 3.64 -2.63
C GLY A 103 -25.98 4.09 -3.96
N GLU A 104 -25.05 5.04 -3.95
CA GLU A 104 -24.37 5.59 -5.13
C GLU A 104 -22.87 5.24 -5.12
N VAL A 105 -22.28 4.94 -6.28
CA VAL A 105 -20.84 4.70 -6.41
C VAL A 105 -20.12 6.05 -6.40
N LEU A 106 -19.11 6.21 -5.55
CA LEU A 106 -18.44 7.51 -5.31
C LEU A 106 -18.00 8.19 -6.62
N ILE A 107 -17.19 7.52 -7.43
CA ILE A 107 -16.67 8.09 -8.67
C ILE A 107 -17.75 8.32 -9.72
N GLU A 108 -18.76 7.44 -9.81
CA GLU A 108 -19.87 7.61 -10.76
C GLU A 108 -20.67 8.87 -10.41
N ARG A 109 -20.96 9.08 -9.12
CA ARG A 109 -21.63 10.29 -8.63
C ARG A 109 -20.83 11.56 -8.97
N GLN A 110 -19.52 11.57 -8.79
CA GLN A 110 -18.69 12.71 -9.18
C GLN A 110 -18.76 13.01 -10.68
N ILE A 111 -18.69 11.96 -11.52
CA ILE A 111 -18.80 12.10 -12.98
C ILE A 111 -20.16 12.70 -13.35
N GLU A 112 -21.24 12.21 -12.76
CA GLU A 112 -22.60 12.73 -13.00
C GLU A 112 -22.73 14.20 -12.58
N GLN A 113 -22.11 14.60 -11.46
CA GLN A 113 -22.10 15.99 -11.00
C GLN A 113 -21.27 16.90 -11.92
N LEU A 114 -20.14 16.43 -12.45
CA LEU A 114 -19.35 17.14 -13.46
C LEU A 114 -20.15 17.32 -14.76
N HIS A 115 -20.80 16.26 -15.24
CA HIS A 115 -21.68 16.33 -16.43
C HIS A 115 -22.84 17.32 -16.22
N ALA A 116 -23.46 17.31 -15.04
CA ALA A 116 -24.53 18.27 -14.69
C ALA A 116 -24.04 19.73 -14.68
N ALA A 117 -22.74 19.96 -14.43
CA ALA A 117 -22.10 21.27 -14.53
C ALA A 117 -21.69 21.62 -15.98
N GLY A 118 -21.90 20.73 -16.96
CA GLY A 118 -21.52 20.91 -18.36
C GLY A 118 -20.04 20.57 -18.65
N ILE A 119 -19.37 19.87 -17.75
CA ILE A 119 -17.97 19.42 -17.91
C ILE A 119 -18.00 17.97 -18.38
N THR A 120 -17.71 17.76 -19.67
CA THR A 120 -17.82 16.44 -20.32
C THR A 120 -16.46 15.83 -20.69
N ASP A 121 -15.39 16.61 -20.78
CA ASP A 121 -14.02 16.10 -20.95
C ASP A 121 -13.47 15.72 -19.57
N ILE A 122 -13.65 14.45 -19.19
CA ILE A 122 -13.23 13.92 -17.89
C ILE A 122 -12.18 12.84 -18.10
N THR A 123 -11.08 12.95 -17.40
CA THR A 123 -10.01 11.94 -17.38
C THR A 123 -9.97 11.27 -16.00
N VAL A 124 -10.06 9.95 -15.97
CA VAL A 124 -9.88 9.15 -14.75
C VAL A 124 -8.48 8.51 -14.79
N VAL A 125 -7.64 8.87 -13.83
CA VAL A 125 -6.30 8.29 -13.71
C VAL A 125 -6.37 7.08 -12.77
N VAL A 126 -6.07 5.91 -13.30
CA VAL A 126 -6.21 4.62 -12.62
C VAL A 126 -4.85 3.93 -12.41
N GLY A 127 -4.74 3.04 -11.44
CA GLY A 127 -3.53 2.27 -11.14
C GLY A 127 -3.90 0.94 -10.47
N TYR A 128 -4.03 0.94 -9.16
CA TYR A 128 -4.45 -0.23 -8.41
C TYR A 128 -5.84 -0.71 -8.82
N LYS A 129 -5.96 -2.03 -9.15
CA LYS A 129 -7.24 -2.64 -9.62
C LYS A 129 -7.92 -1.81 -10.72
N LYS A 130 -7.13 -1.34 -11.67
CA LYS A 130 -7.57 -0.43 -12.75
C LYS A 130 -8.74 -0.99 -13.57
N GLU A 131 -8.86 -2.31 -13.68
CA GLU A 131 -9.93 -2.99 -14.40
C GLU A 131 -11.33 -2.67 -13.88
N TYR A 132 -11.47 -2.31 -12.61
CA TYR A 132 -12.75 -1.89 -12.01
C TYR A 132 -13.31 -0.60 -12.60
N PHE A 133 -12.46 0.23 -13.23
CA PHE A 133 -12.84 1.54 -13.76
C PHE A 133 -13.11 1.53 -15.28
N PHE A 134 -12.76 0.47 -16.01
CA PHE A 134 -12.82 0.48 -17.47
C PHE A 134 -14.23 0.71 -18.03
N HIS A 135 -15.24 0.18 -17.35
CA HIS A 135 -16.65 0.38 -17.74
C HIS A 135 -17.10 1.85 -17.72
N LEU A 136 -16.41 2.73 -16.98
CA LEU A 136 -16.72 4.15 -16.92
C LEU A 136 -16.51 4.83 -18.28
N ALA A 137 -15.55 4.35 -19.09
CA ALA A 137 -15.34 4.86 -20.44
C ALA A 137 -16.58 4.64 -21.32
N ASP A 138 -17.15 3.44 -21.29
CA ASP A 138 -18.32 3.10 -22.09
C ASP A 138 -19.61 3.77 -21.57
N ARG A 139 -19.74 3.84 -20.25
CA ARG A 139 -20.97 4.34 -19.62
C ARG A 139 -21.07 5.86 -19.61
N PHE A 140 -19.97 6.54 -19.36
CA PHE A 140 -19.93 7.99 -19.14
C PHE A 140 -19.11 8.76 -20.18
N GLY A 141 -18.42 8.07 -21.10
CA GLY A 141 -17.58 8.71 -22.11
C GLY A 141 -16.29 9.31 -21.56
N VAL A 142 -15.84 8.89 -20.38
CA VAL A 142 -14.60 9.39 -19.77
C VAL A 142 -13.36 8.77 -20.42
N THR A 143 -12.24 9.47 -20.36
CA THR A 143 -10.94 8.96 -20.78
C THR A 143 -10.25 8.24 -19.61
N ILE A 144 -9.84 6.98 -19.78
CA ILE A 144 -9.05 6.26 -18.79
C ILE A 144 -7.56 6.43 -19.12
N VAL A 145 -6.76 6.86 -18.15
CA VAL A 145 -5.30 6.95 -18.23
C VAL A 145 -4.69 6.11 -17.13
N VAL A 146 -3.74 5.25 -17.49
CA VAL A 146 -3.09 4.37 -16.51
C VAL A 146 -1.83 5.04 -15.97
N ASN A 147 -1.72 5.08 -14.64
CA ASN A 147 -0.49 5.39 -13.94
C ASN A 147 0.16 4.05 -13.53
N ASP A 148 1.18 3.61 -14.23
CA ASP A 148 1.87 2.34 -13.94
C ASP A 148 2.83 2.47 -12.74
N ASP A 149 3.17 3.69 -12.33
CA ASP A 149 4.11 3.97 -11.24
C ASP A 149 3.42 4.25 -9.89
N TYR A 150 2.15 3.86 -9.76
CA TYR A 150 1.31 4.13 -8.58
C TYR A 150 1.81 3.48 -7.28
N VAL A 151 2.68 2.47 -7.37
CA VAL A 151 3.28 1.79 -6.21
C VAL A 151 4.46 2.58 -5.66
N ASN A 152 5.27 3.14 -6.54
CA ASN A 152 6.54 3.79 -6.18
C ASN A 152 6.38 5.31 -5.96
N ARG A 153 5.29 5.89 -6.48
CA ARG A 153 5.02 7.34 -6.39
C ARG A 153 3.65 7.62 -5.81
N ASN A 154 3.56 8.71 -5.08
CA ASN A 154 2.30 9.21 -4.55
C ASN A 154 1.46 9.87 -5.67
N ASN A 155 0.40 10.60 -5.33
CA ASN A 155 -0.54 11.21 -6.28
C ASN A 155 0.11 12.21 -7.27
N ASN A 156 1.33 12.70 -7.01
CA ASN A 156 2.12 13.45 -7.99
C ASN A 156 2.33 12.67 -9.30
N GLY A 157 2.52 11.33 -9.22
CA GLY A 157 2.59 10.45 -10.38
C GLY A 157 1.30 10.45 -11.21
N SER A 158 0.14 10.55 -10.55
CA SER A 158 -1.14 10.66 -11.25
C SER A 158 -1.31 11.97 -12.01
N LEU A 159 -0.83 13.10 -11.47
CA LEU A 159 -0.81 14.37 -12.21
C LEU A 159 0.25 14.39 -13.31
N TRP A 160 1.38 13.69 -13.10
CA TRP A 160 2.42 13.58 -14.12
C TRP A 160 1.93 12.97 -15.42
N VAL A 161 1.20 11.85 -15.36
CA VAL A 161 0.72 11.16 -16.57
C VAL A 161 -0.33 11.95 -17.35
N VAL A 162 -0.96 12.95 -16.73
CA VAL A 162 -1.97 13.82 -17.37
C VAL A 162 -1.56 15.28 -17.45
N ARG A 163 -0.29 15.62 -17.15
CA ARG A 163 0.18 17.02 -17.05
C ARG A 163 -0.09 17.88 -18.29
N GLU A 164 -0.09 17.28 -19.48
CA GLU A 164 -0.38 17.97 -20.74
C GLU A 164 -1.88 18.34 -20.89
N ARG A 165 -2.76 17.73 -20.09
CA ARG A 165 -4.19 18.02 -20.09
C ARG A 165 -4.58 19.13 -19.11
N LEU A 166 -3.65 19.55 -18.24
CA LEU A 166 -3.91 20.60 -17.26
C LEU A 166 -4.06 21.97 -17.94
N GLY A 167 -5.20 22.58 -17.73
CA GLY A 167 -5.58 23.91 -18.23
C GLY A 167 -6.47 24.59 -17.20
N ASN A 168 -7.68 24.95 -17.57
CA ASN A 168 -8.76 25.28 -16.65
C ASN A 168 -9.39 23.96 -16.16
N THR A 169 -8.80 23.32 -15.16
CA THR A 169 -9.02 21.91 -14.83
C THR A 169 -9.49 21.73 -13.39
N TYR A 170 -10.57 20.97 -13.19
CA TYR A 170 -10.84 20.40 -11.87
C TYR A 170 -9.91 19.19 -11.62
N VAL A 171 -9.27 19.15 -10.47
CA VAL A 171 -8.54 17.98 -9.98
C VAL A 171 -9.24 17.48 -8.74
N CYS A 172 -9.70 16.24 -8.79
CA CYS A 172 -10.54 15.61 -7.78
C CYS A 172 -9.92 14.30 -7.28
N SER A 173 -10.20 13.94 -6.05
CA SER A 173 -9.98 12.61 -5.51
C SER A 173 -11.21 11.74 -5.79
N SER A 174 -11.02 10.45 -6.11
CA SER A 174 -12.12 9.54 -6.49
C SER A 174 -13.02 9.12 -5.32
N ASP A 175 -12.65 9.47 -4.12
CA ASP A 175 -13.26 9.07 -2.86
C ASP A 175 -14.06 10.19 -2.16
N ASP A 176 -14.18 11.34 -2.81
CA ASP A 176 -15.03 12.42 -2.33
C ASP A 176 -16.52 12.13 -2.55
N TYR A 177 -17.34 12.41 -1.55
CA TYR A 177 -18.79 12.44 -1.65
C TYR A 177 -19.30 13.86 -1.46
N PHE A 178 -19.83 14.45 -2.52
CA PHE A 178 -20.44 15.78 -2.47
C PHE A 178 -21.95 15.68 -2.25
N THR A 179 -22.47 16.19 -1.14
CA THR A 179 -23.90 16.18 -0.84
C THR A 179 -24.70 17.13 -1.74
N SER A 180 -24.05 18.18 -2.23
CA SER A 180 -24.55 19.06 -3.29
C SER A 180 -23.45 19.24 -4.34
N ASN A 181 -23.83 19.49 -5.60
CA ASN A 181 -22.86 19.64 -6.69
C ASN A 181 -21.95 20.86 -6.46
N PRO A 182 -20.64 20.70 -6.27
CA PRO A 182 -19.71 21.82 -6.06
C PRO A 182 -19.16 22.39 -7.38
N PHE A 183 -19.39 21.69 -8.50
CA PHE A 183 -18.78 22.03 -9.79
C PHE A 183 -19.53 23.12 -10.52
N GLU A 184 -18.78 23.94 -11.21
CA GLU A 184 -19.29 25.08 -11.98
C GLU A 184 -18.64 25.08 -13.36
N SER A 185 -19.40 25.47 -14.40
CA SER A 185 -18.91 25.52 -15.78
C SER A 185 -17.88 26.64 -16.03
N HIS A 186 -17.87 27.67 -15.18
CA HIS A 186 -16.94 28.81 -15.25
C HIS A 186 -16.42 29.13 -13.85
N VAL A 187 -15.12 29.31 -13.72
CA VAL A 187 -14.43 29.62 -12.45
C VAL A 187 -13.47 30.75 -12.65
N TYR A 188 -13.46 31.71 -11.73
CA TYR A 188 -12.69 32.95 -11.88
C TYR A 188 -11.17 32.75 -11.78
N GLN A 189 -10.72 31.96 -10.80
CA GLN A 189 -9.30 31.73 -10.50
C GLN A 189 -9.08 30.41 -9.79
N ALA A 190 -7.85 29.93 -9.75
CA ALA A 190 -7.47 28.70 -9.06
C ALA A 190 -7.86 28.76 -7.57
N TYR A 191 -8.41 27.65 -7.05
CA TYR A 191 -8.80 27.55 -5.66
C TYR A 191 -8.62 26.13 -5.09
N TYR A 192 -8.41 26.05 -3.78
CA TYR A 192 -8.53 24.82 -3.01
C TYR A 192 -9.83 24.85 -2.19
N ALA A 193 -10.61 23.77 -2.27
CA ALA A 193 -11.81 23.61 -1.45
C ALA A 193 -11.44 23.43 0.01
N ALA A 194 -12.20 24.02 0.92
CA ALA A 194 -11.95 23.89 2.35
C ALA A 194 -13.23 23.90 3.17
N GLN A 195 -13.20 23.17 4.28
CA GLN A 195 -14.21 23.20 5.31
C GLN A 195 -13.61 23.68 6.64
N TYR A 196 -14.43 24.29 7.47
CA TYR A 196 -14.00 24.74 8.80
C TYR A 196 -14.19 23.61 9.81
N VAL A 197 -13.11 23.30 10.54
CA VAL A 197 -13.10 22.31 11.61
C VAL A 197 -12.99 23.03 12.95
N GLU A 198 -13.97 22.82 13.83
CA GLU A 198 -13.94 23.31 15.20
C GLU A 198 -13.14 22.37 16.10
N GLY A 199 -12.37 22.93 17.04
CA GLY A 199 -11.53 22.17 17.96
C GLY A 199 -10.20 21.74 17.33
N PRO A 200 -9.49 20.80 17.96
CA PRO A 200 -8.20 20.32 17.47
C PRO A 200 -8.40 19.43 16.23
N THR A 201 -7.51 19.57 15.25
CA THR A 201 -7.49 18.74 14.04
C THR A 201 -6.06 18.33 13.70
N ARG A 202 -5.92 17.21 12.99
CA ARG A 202 -4.66 16.74 12.41
C ARG A 202 -4.58 17.02 10.90
N GLU A 203 -5.67 17.59 10.34
CA GLU A 203 -5.77 17.91 8.93
C GLU A 203 -4.83 19.06 8.52
N TRP A 204 -4.71 19.28 7.23
CA TRP A 204 -3.92 20.35 6.65
C TRP A 204 -4.64 21.68 6.75
N CYS A 205 -4.19 22.52 7.68
CA CYS A 205 -4.79 23.81 8.01
C CYS A 205 -4.26 24.92 7.10
N ILE A 206 -5.18 25.70 6.52
CA ILE A 206 -4.89 26.76 5.55
C ILE A 206 -4.84 28.11 6.25
N SER A 207 -3.77 28.87 6.00
CA SER A 207 -3.66 30.29 6.32
C SER A 207 -3.83 31.13 5.06
N THR A 208 -4.57 32.24 5.16
CA THR A 208 -4.86 33.11 4.01
C THR A 208 -4.40 34.54 4.23
N GLY A 209 -3.95 35.18 3.18
CA GLY A 209 -3.68 36.61 3.08
C GLY A 209 -4.83 37.41 2.46
N PRO A 210 -4.55 38.65 2.00
CA PRO A 210 -5.53 39.48 1.33
C PRO A 210 -6.16 38.79 0.11
N GLY A 211 -7.47 39.00 -0.09
CA GLY A 211 -8.21 38.39 -1.20
C GLY A 211 -8.44 36.88 -1.05
N GLY A 212 -8.12 36.28 0.11
CA GLY A 212 -8.29 34.84 0.33
C GLY A 212 -7.16 33.99 -0.26
N ARG A 213 -6.06 34.59 -0.75
CA ARG A 213 -4.88 33.88 -1.25
C ARG A 213 -4.32 32.99 -0.15
N ILE A 214 -4.05 31.74 -0.48
CA ILE A 214 -3.40 30.78 0.43
C ILE A 214 -1.93 31.18 0.56
N THR A 215 -1.48 31.41 1.81
CA THR A 215 -0.12 31.89 2.10
C THR A 215 0.72 30.88 2.86
N ALA A 216 0.07 29.95 3.55
CA ALA A 216 0.72 28.83 4.23
C ALA A 216 -0.26 27.68 4.44
N VAL A 217 0.27 26.47 4.55
CA VAL A 217 -0.44 25.27 4.97
C VAL A 217 0.38 24.59 6.05
N THR A 218 -0.25 24.19 7.14
CA THR A 218 0.39 23.50 8.27
C THR A 218 -0.38 22.24 8.61
N VAL A 219 0.34 21.16 8.94
CA VAL A 219 -0.28 19.93 9.40
C VAL A 219 -0.68 20.09 10.88
N GLY A 220 -1.96 19.86 11.17
CA GLY A 220 -2.52 20.01 12.49
C GLY A 220 -2.79 21.47 12.89
N GLY A 221 -3.78 21.66 13.73
CA GLY A 221 -4.20 22.97 14.21
C GLY A 221 -5.42 22.91 15.12
N ARG A 222 -6.06 24.05 15.28
CA ARG A 222 -7.32 24.20 16.04
C ARG A 222 -8.16 25.30 15.41
N ASP A 223 -9.47 25.06 15.30
CA ASP A 223 -10.42 26.07 14.84
C ASP A 223 -10.01 26.66 13.49
N ALA A 224 -9.77 25.79 12.49
CA ALA A 224 -9.12 26.16 11.22
C ALA A 224 -9.90 25.71 9.99
N TRP A 225 -9.64 26.38 8.86
CA TRP A 225 -10.04 25.89 7.53
C TRP A 225 -9.06 24.81 7.11
N THR A 226 -9.58 23.63 6.75
CA THR A 226 -8.79 22.46 6.33
C THR A 226 -8.97 22.19 4.85
N MET A 227 -7.90 21.69 4.21
CA MET A 227 -7.94 21.24 2.82
C MET A 227 -8.87 20.05 2.66
N MET A 228 -9.68 20.04 1.60
CA MET A 228 -10.63 18.97 1.27
C MET A 228 -10.50 18.62 -0.22
N GLY A 229 -10.55 17.39 -0.53
CA GLY A 229 -10.27 16.61 -1.71
C GLY A 229 -10.44 17.14 -3.13
N HIS A 230 -10.99 18.35 -3.41
CA HIS A 230 -11.03 18.85 -4.77
C HIS A 230 -10.46 20.28 -4.91
N VAL A 231 -9.86 20.52 -6.06
CA VAL A 231 -9.27 21.82 -6.40
C VAL A 231 -9.63 22.19 -7.82
N TYR A 232 -9.53 23.47 -8.13
CA TYR A 232 -9.57 23.99 -9.47
C TYR A 232 -8.26 24.68 -9.81
N PHE A 233 -7.64 24.28 -10.90
CA PHE A 233 -6.48 24.92 -11.50
C PHE A 233 -6.94 25.80 -12.65
N ASP A 234 -6.62 27.09 -12.64
CA ASP A 234 -6.72 27.90 -13.82
C ASP A 234 -5.49 27.71 -14.72
N ARG A 235 -5.52 28.26 -15.93
CA ARG A 235 -4.41 28.11 -16.90
C ARG A 235 -3.07 28.63 -16.40
N ALA A 236 -3.08 29.69 -15.59
CA ALA A 236 -1.85 30.29 -15.04
C ALA A 236 -1.25 29.34 -13.99
N PHE A 237 -2.08 28.84 -13.08
CA PHE A 237 -1.67 27.85 -12.08
C PHE A 237 -1.20 26.55 -12.75
N SER A 238 -1.96 26.00 -13.69
CA SER A 238 -1.62 24.77 -14.44
C SER A 238 -0.27 24.89 -15.14
N THR A 239 -0.02 26.02 -15.80
CA THR A 239 1.27 26.27 -16.49
C THR A 239 2.43 26.32 -15.50
N GLY A 240 2.26 27.04 -14.39
CA GLY A 240 3.27 27.16 -13.34
C GLY A 240 3.55 25.83 -12.66
N PHE A 241 2.49 25.12 -12.25
CA PHE A 241 2.60 23.84 -11.58
C PHE A 241 3.22 22.75 -12.47
N ARG A 242 2.82 22.69 -13.75
CA ARG A 242 3.41 21.75 -14.71
C ARG A 242 4.91 21.96 -14.84
N ARG A 243 5.37 23.23 -15.01
CA ARG A 243 6.79 23.54 -15.07
C ARG A 243 7.55 23.07 -13.82
N ILE A 244 7.00 23.35 -12.64
CA ILE A 244 7.59 22.90 -11.36
C ILE A 244 7.64 21.38 -11.30
N LEU A 245 6.54 20.71 -11.63
CA LEU A 245 6.48 19.26 -11.61
C LEU A 245 7.52 18.63 -12.55
N GLU A 246 7.70 19.18 -13.77
CA GLU A 246 8.71 18.73 -14.74
C GLU A 246 10.14 18.93 -14.21
N GLU A 247 10.41 19.97 -13.42
CA GLU A 247 11.71 20.24 -12.80
C GLU A 247 12.04 19.27 -11.65
N VAL A 248 11.04 18.84 -10.86
CA VAL A 248 11.28 18.07 -9.63
C VAL A 248 10.93 16.58 -9.73
N TYR A 249 10.24 16.14 -10.78
CA TYR A 249 9.65 14.80 -10.85
C TYR A 249 10.67 13.68 -10.68
N GLU A 250 11.84 13.79 -11.34
CA GLU A 250 12.88 12.75 -11.30
C GLU A 250 13.73 12.79 -10.02
N LEU A 251 13.52 13.75 -9.13
CA LEU A 251 14.23 13.80 -7.86
C LEU A 251 13.68 12.70 -6.92
N PRO A 252 14.55 11.86 -6.31
CA PRO A 252 14.11 10.75 -5.44
C PRO A 252 13.19 11.20 -4.30
N GLU A 253 13.45 12.37 -3.71
CA GLU A 253 12.66 12.96 -2.64
C GLU A 253 11.24 13.39 -3.08
N THR A 254 10.97 13.45 -4.38
CA THR A 254 9.65 13.81 -4.92
C THR A 254 8.73 12.59 -5.01
N ALA A 255 9.26 11.38 -5.17
CA ALA A 255 8.46 10.18 -5.33
C ALA A 255 7.40 9.99 -4.20
N PRO A 256 7.73 10.11 -2.90
CA PRO A 256 6.75 9.93 -1.83
C PRO A 256 5.83 11.13 -1.61
N LYS A 257 6.11 12.30 -2.23
CA LYS A 257 5.34 13.53 -1.98
C LYS A 257 3.95 13.46 -2.61
N LEU A 258 2.96 14.00 -1.91
CA LEU A 258 1.70 14.43 -2.50
C LEU A 258 1.95 15.64 -3.42
N TRP A 259 1.12 15.82 -4.46
CA TRP A 259 1.20 17.02 -5.30
C TRP A 259 0.96 18.30 -4.50
N GLU A 260 0.16 18.22 -3.45
CA GLU A 260 -0.09 19.30 -2.49
C GLU A 260 1.20 19.73 -1.77
N GLN A 261 2.08 18.81 -1.44
CA GLN A 261 3.38 19.13 -0.82
C GLN A 261 4.28 19.88 -1.80
N ILE A 262 4.27 19.48 -3.08
CA ILE A 262 4.98 20.22 -4.13
C ILE A 262 4.42 21.65 -4.26
N TYR A 263 3.09 21.81 -4.25
CA TYR A 263 2.44 23.12 -4.25
C TYR A 263 2.87 23.97 -3.02
N ILE A 264 2.87 23.38 -1.82
CA ILE A 264 3.23 24.08 -0.58
C ILE A 264 4.68 24.57 -0.60
N GLU A 265 5.59 23.76 -1.11
CA GLU A 265 7.01 24.15 -1.29
C GLU A 265 7.17 25.35 -2.25
N HIS A 266 6.27 25.49 -3.22
CA HIS A 266 6.27 26.54 -4.24
C HIS A 266 5.10 27.54 -4.10
N ILE A 267 4.52 27.67 -2.91
CA ILE A 267 3.30 28.47 -2.64
C ILE A 267 3.46 29.96 -2.99
N LYS A 268 4.71 30.45 -3.06
CA LYS A 268 5.01 31.85 -3.43
C LYS A 268 4.93 32.09 -4.94
N ASP A 269 5.14 31.02 -5.73
CA ASP A 269 5.20 31.08 -7.18
C ASP A 269 3.86 30.69 -7.83
N LEU A 270 2.93 30.15 -7.03
CA LEU A 270 1.64 29.66 -7.49
C LEU A 270 0.51 30.37 -6.74
N ASP A 271 -0.39 31.02 -7.49
CA ASP A 271 -1.54 31.72 -6.92
C ASP A 271 -2.75 30.80 -6.82
N MET A 272 -3.24 30.60 -5.59
CA MET A 272 -4.45 29.83 -5.31
C MET A 272 -5.20 30.47 -4.14
N VAL A 273 -6.54 30.48 -4.20
CA VAL A 273 -7.36 31.04 -3.11
C VAL A 273 -8.10 29.94 -2.36
N LEU A 274 -8.48 30.25 -1.15
CA LEU A 274 -9.34 29.41 -0.33
C LEU A 274 -10.79 29.52 -0.80
N ARG A 275 -11.43 28.40 -1.16
CA ARG A 275 -12.88 28.32 -1.41
C ARG A 275 -13.59 27.61 -0.27
N ARG A 276 -14.46 28.35 0.43
CA ARG A 276 -15.13 27.89 1.63
C ARG A 276 -16.41 27.12 1.30
N TYR A 277 -16.53 25.91 1.83
CA TYR A 277 -17.76 25.13 1.78
C TYR A 277 -18.37 24.98 3.18
N PRO A 278 -19.71 24.95 3.29
CA PRO A 278 -20.37 24.59 4.53
C PRO A 278 -19.98 23.16 4.96
N ALA A 279 -20.01 22.91 6.26
CA ALA A 279 -19.78 21.58 6.80
C ALA A 279 -20.72 20.54 6.16
N GLY A 280 -20.21 19.36 5.82
CA GLY A 280 -20.96 18.26 5.24
C GLY A 280 -21.32 18.41 3.74
N VAL A 281 -20.83 19.44 3.05
CA VAL A 281 -20.95 19.53 1.58
C VAL A 281 -19.94 18.62 0.91
N VAL A 282 -18.69 18.65 1.37
CA VAL A 282 -17.63 17.77 0.91
C VAL A 282 -17.35 16.76 2.02
N ASN A 283 -17.40 15.48 1.70
CA ASN A 283 -17.06 14.41 2.62
C ASN A 283 -15.99 13.57 1.94
N GLU A 284 -14.81 13.61 2.48
CA GLU A 284 -13.68 12.75 2.13
C GLU A 284 -13.57 11.68 3.20
N PHE A 285 -13.48 10.43 2.80
CA PHE A 285 -13.42 9.32 3.75
C PHE A 285 -12.01 8.79 3.81
N ASP A 286 -11.37 8.85 4.97
CA ASP A 286 -10.04 8.33 5.21
C ASP A 286 -10.05 6.91 5.79
N SER A 287 -11.17 6.53 6.38
CA SER A 287 -11.35 5.23 7.04
C SER A 287 -12.74 4.65 6.82
N LEU A 288 -12.85 3.35 7.06
CA LEU A 288 -14.13 2.66 7.03
C LEU A 288 -15.11 3.20 8.08
N ASP A 289 -14.62 3.60 9.25
CA ASP A 289 -15.45 4.11 10.34
C ASP A 289 -16.06 5.47 9.99
N GLU A 290 -15.37 6.31 9.22
CA GLU A 290 -15.94 7.56 8.71
C GLU A 290 -17.09 7.32 7.73
N VAL A 291 -16.95 6.32 6.82
CA VAL A 291 -18.05 5.93 5.92
C VAL A 291 -19.23 5.40 6.72
N ARG A 292 -19.00 4.56 7.74
CA ARG A 292 -20.04 4.03 8.62
C ARG A 292 -20.77 5.14 9.39
N GLY A 293 -20.03 6.12 9.87
CA GLY A 293 -20.61 7.31 10.53
C GLY A 293 -21.47 8.15 9.59
N PHE A 294 -21.09 8.23 8.32
CA PHE A 294 -21.84 8.98 7.29
C PHE A 294 -23.03 8.20 6.71
N ASP A 295 -22.86 6.89 6.49
CA ASP A 295 -23.89 5.98 5.96
C ASP A 295 -24.11 4.81 6.93
N PRO A 296 -25.10 4.90 7.84
CA PRO A 296 -25.39 3.83 8.80
C PRO A 296 -25.79 2.50 8.16
N MET A 297 -26.22 2.50 6.89
CA MET A 297 -26.60 1.30 6.17
C MET A 297 -25.45 0.70 5.35
N PHE A 298 -24.28 1.36 5.35
CA PHE A 298 -23.14 0.97 4.53
C PHE A 298 -22.75 -0.50 4.73
N MET A 299 -22.56 -0.91 5.98
CA MET A 299 -22.16 -2.30 6.30
C MET A 299 -23.21 -3.33 5.92
N ASN A 300 -24.50 -3.01 6.05
CA ASN A 300 -25.59 -3.90 5.67
C ASN A 300 -25.66 -4.10 4.14
N ASN A 301 -25.29 -3.08 3.38
CA ASN A 301 -25.31 -3.07 1.91
C ASN A 301 -23.93 -3.44 1.32
N LEU A 302 -22.94 -3.69 2.16
CA LEU A 302 -21.59 -4.01 1.73
C LEU A 302 -21.54 -5.43 1.17
N ASP A 303 -21.27 -5.53 -0.13
CA ASP A 303 -20.92 -6.77 -0.81
C ASP A 303 -19.41 -6.98 -0.67
N SER A 304 -19.02 -7.79 0.31
CA SER A 304 -17.61 -8.07 0.66
C SER A 304 -17.49 -9.50 1.14
N GLU A 305 -16.71 -10.29 0.42
CA GLU A 305 -16.39 -11.67 0.78
C GLU A 305 -15.59 -11.72 2.10
N ILE A 306 -14.70 -10.74 2.32
CA ILE A 306 -13.91 -10.67 3.56
C ILE A 306 -14.82 -10.54 4.78
N PHE A 307 -15.78 -9.61 4.74
CA PHE A 307 -16.72 -9.42 5.84
C PHE A 307 -17.67 -10.62 6.02
N GLU A 308 -18.00 -11.32 4.95
CA GLU A 308 -18.77 -12.56 5.02
C GLU A 308 -17.99 -13.68 5.68
N ASN A 309 -16.72 -13.85 5.29
CA ASN A 309 -15.82 -14.83 5.89
C ASN A 309 -15.64 -14.58 7.39
N ILE A 310 -15.43 -13.31 7.80
CA ILE A 310 -15.31 -12.92 9.20
C ILE A 310 -16.61 -13.23 9.96
N ALA A 311 -17.75 -12.77 9.45
CA ALA A 311 -19.05 -12.95 10.10
C ALA A 311 -19.41 -14.42 10.27
N GLN A 312 -19.19 -15.26 9.25
CA GLN A 312 -19.45 -16.69 9.30
C GLN A 312 -18.50 -17.42 10.27
N THR A 313 -17.21 -17.06 10.24
CA THR A 313 -16.20 -17.72 11.09
C THR A 313 -16.43 -17.42 12.56
N LEU A 314 -16.73 -16.14 12.89
CA LEU A 314 -16.83 -15.68 14.28
C LEU A 314 -18.28 -15.66 14.80
N GLY A 315 -19.27 -15.96 13.95
CA GLY A 315 -20.69 -15.97 14.34
C GLY A 315 -21.21 -14.59 14.73
N CYS A 316 -20.73 -13.53 14.09
CA CYS A 316 -21.08 -12.13 14.36
C CYS A 316 -21.76 -11.45 13.16
N GLY A 317 -22.34 -10.28 13.37
CA GLY A 317 -22.82 -9.40 12.29
C GLY A 317 -21.68 -8.59 11.68
N LYS A 318 -21.82 -8.17 10.40
CA LYS A 318 -20.83 -7.28 9.75
C LYS A 318 -20.65 -5.96 10.52
N ASN A 319 -21.70 -5.49 11.21
CA ASN A 319 -21.65 -4.26 12.04
C ASN A 319 -20.87 -4.43 13.34
N ASP A 320 -20.68 -5.66 13.80
CA ASP A 320 -19.96 -5.95 15.05
C ASP A 320 -18.44 -5.92 14.86
N VAL A 321 -17.99 -5.89 13.59
CA VAL A 321 -16.57 -5.87 13.24
C VAL A 321 -16.08 -4.42 13.18
N HIS A 322 -14.99 -4.11 13.89
CA HIS A 322 -14.49 -2.74 14.04
C HIS A 322 -12.95 -2.70 14.18
N ASP A 323 -12.36 -1.52 14.36
CA ASP A 323 -10.93 -1.28 14.60
C ASP A 323 -10.02 -1.85 13.51
N PHE A 324 -10.35 -1.60 12.26
CA PHE A 324 -9.55 -2.05 11.12
C PHE A 324 -8.31 -1.19 10.91
N TYR A 325 -7.15 -1.84 10.79
CA TYR A 325 -5.94 -1.20 10.28
C TYR A 325 -4.99 -2.24 9.63
N PRO A 326 -4.22 -1.84 8.61
CA PRO A 326 -3.26 -2.73 7.97
C PRO A 326 -2.08 -3.01 8.91
N LEU A 327 -1.66 -4.28 9.01
CA LEU A 327 -0.51 -4.70 9.83
C LEU A 327 0.81 -4.63 9.05
N LYS A 328 0.77 -4.84 7.74
CA LYS A 328 1.93 -4.70 6.85
C LYS A 328 1.58 -3.78 5.69
N GLN A 329 2.50 -2.94 5.30
CA GLN A 329 2.41 -2.18 4.05
C GLN A 329 3.06 -3.02 2.94
N GLY A 330 2.34 -3.22 1.83
CA GLY A 330 2.84 -4.00 0.70
C GLY A 330 1.71 -4.63 -0.12
N ILE A 331 2.07 -5.22 -1.26
CA ILE A 331 1.12 -5.82 -2.21
C ILE A 331 1.01 -7.34 -1.99
N THR A 332 2.04 -7.96 -1.42
CA THR A 332 2.09 -9.38 -1.11
C THR A 332 1.58 -9.64 0.31
N ASN A 333 0.69 -10.63 0.47
CA ASN A 333 0.10 -11.03 1.76
C ASN A 333 -0.50 -9.84 2.55
N LEU A 334 -1.62 -9.34 2.07
CA LEU A 334 -2.35 -8.23 2.68
C LEU A 334 -2.98 -8.66 4.02
N SER A 335 -2.43 -8.18 5.11
CA SER A 335 -2.91 -8.51 6.47
C SER A 335 -3.50 -7.27 7.14
N CYS A 336 -4.69 -7.40 7.70
CA CYS A 336 -5.32 -6.35 8.50
C CYS A 336 -5.73 -6.86 9.88
N HIS A 337 -5.58 -6.00 10.87
CA HIS A 337 -6.15 -6.14 12.19
C HIS A 337 -7.64 -5.81 12.14
N PHE A 338 -8.44 -6.48 12.96
CA PHE A 338 -9.82 -6.11 13.26
C PHE A 338 -10.24 -6.64 14.63
N ALA A 339 -11.34 -6.12 15.17
CA ALA A 339 -11.89 -6.56 16.45
C ALA A 339 -13.38 -6.93 16.31
N VAL A 340 -13.82 -7.86 17.16
CA VAL A 340 -15.23 -8.20 17.38
C VAL A 340 -15.47 -8.24 18.88
N GLY A 341 -16.24 -7.29 19.43
CA GLY A 341 -16.31 -7.06 20.87
C GLY A 341 -14.94 -6.64 21.44
N GLU A 342 -14.44 -7.37 22.42
CA GLU A 342 -13.12 -7.13 23.02
C GLU A 342 -12.01 -8.01 22.42
N GLU A 343 -12.38 -8.99 21.59
CA GLU A 343 -11.44 -9.93 20.97
C GLU A 343 -10.84 -9.35 19.68
N GLN A 344 -9.53 -9.54 19.49
CA GLN A 344 -8.78 -9.00 18.38
C GLN A 344 -8.27 -10.09 17.46
N TYR A 345 -8.27 -9.80 16.15
CA TYR A 345 -7.99 -10.77 15.11
C TYR A 345 -7.14 -10.18 13.99
N VAL A 346 -6.61 -11.08 13.17
CA VAL A 346 -5.92 -10.76 11.91
C VAL A 346 -6.64 -11.48 10.77
N TYR A 347 -7.01 -10.73 9.75
CA TYR A 347 -7.41 -11.29 8.46
C TYR A 347 -6.25 -11.18 7.48
N ARG A 348 -5.80 -12.29 6.91
CA ARG A 348 -4.84 -12.31 5.80
C ARG A 348 -5.59 -12.58 4.50
N HIS A 349 -5.46 -11.66 3.55
CA HIS A 349 -5.95 -11.80 2.19
C HIS A 349 -4.77 -12.15 1.26
N PRO A 350 -4.91 -13.10 0.31
CA PRO A 350 -3.84 -13.41 -0.63
C PRO A 350 -3.51 -12.18 -1.50
N GLY A 351 -2.24 -11.88 -1.66
CA GLY A 351 -1.78 -10.84 -2.58
C GLY A 351 -1.91 -11.28 -4.04
N ILE A 352 -1.91 -10.31 -4.95
CA ILE A 352 -2.00 -10.57 -6.39
C ILE A 352 -0.77 -11.39 -6.84
N GLY A 353 -1.02 -12.56 -7.48
CA GLY A 353 0.03 -13.40 -8.04
C GLY A 353 0.77 -14.31 -7.05
N THR A 354 0.38 -14.32 -5.76
CA THR A 354 0.98 -15.22 -4.75
C THR A 354 0.63 -16.69 -4.97
N ASP A 355 -0.45 -16.99 -5.70
CA ASP A 355 -0.91 -18.36 -6.01
C ASP A 355 0.11 -19.19 -6.77
N LYS A 356 1.07 -18.54 -7.46
CA LYS A 356 2.13 -19.20 -8.23
C LYS A 356 3.37 -19.54 -7.39
N ILE A 357 3.48 -18.97 -6.19
CA ILE A 357 4.70 -19.03 -5.38
C ILE A 357 4.50 -19.90 -4.13
N VAL A 358 3.32 -19.85 -3.52
CA VAL A 358 3.01 -20.51 -2.26
C VAL A 358 2.04 -21.67 -2.49
N ASP A 359 2.42 -22.86 -2.02
CA ASP A 359 1.51 -24.01 -1.94
C ASP A 359 0.58 -23.85 -0.74
N ARG A 360 -0.61 -23.28 -1.01
CA ARG A 360 -1.60 -22.98 0.04
C ARG A 360 -2.10 -24.23 0.75
N SER A 361 -2.27 -25.34 0.05
CA SER A 361 -2.72 -26.60 0.67
C SER A 361 -1.70 -27.10 1.68
N ALA A 362 -0.41 -27.04 1.35
CA ALA A 362 0.65 -27.40 2.27
C ALA A 362 0.76 -26.45 3.47
N GLU A 363 0.59 -25.13 3.24
CA GLU A 363 0.54 -24.14 4.34
C GLU A 363 -0.60 -24.47 5.33
N PHE A 364 -1.81 -24.76 4.83
CA PHE A 364 -2.96 -25.03 5.68
C PHE A 364 -2.85 -26.37 6.42
N GLU A 365 -2.23 -27.38 5.81
CA GLU A 365 -1.88 -28.62 6.49
C GLU A 365 -0.94 -28.34 7.68
N ALA A 366 0.10 -27.54 7.47
CA ALA A 366 1.05 -27.18 8.50
C ALA A 366 0.43 -26.30 9.61
N LEU A 367 -0.42 -25.33 9.26
CA LEU A 367 -1.14 -24.49 10.23
C LEU A 367 -2.05 -25.33 11.15
N ASN A 368 -2.77 -26.31 10.58
CA ASN A 368 -3.59 -27.22 11.39
C ASN A 368 -2.73 -28.09 12.31
N LEU A 369 -1.61 -28.61 11.82
CA LEU A 369 -0.65 -29.35 12.63
C LEU A 369 -0.10 -28.50 13.77
N ALA A 370 0.35 -27.28 13.49
CA ALA A 370 0.89 -26.36 14.49
C ALA A 370 -0.13 -25.99 15.57
N ARG A 371 -1.39 -25.73 15.17
CA ARG A 371 -2.50 -25.49 16.09
C ARG A 371 -2.74 -26.71 16.99
N ASP A 372 -2.82 -27.92 16.43
CA ASP A 372 -3.09 -29.15 17.16
C ASP A 372 -1.98 -29.48 18.16
N LEU A 373 -0.73 -29.11 17.86
CA LEU A 373 0.41 -29.21 18.76
C LEU A 373 0.53 -28.05 19.76
N GLY A 374 -0.27 -26.99 19.60
CA GLY A 374 -0.22 -25.79 20.44
C GLY A 374 1.02 -24.92 20.20
N ILE A 375 1.67 -25.06 19.04
CA ILE A 375 2.82 -24.27 18.57
C ILE A 375 2.36 -22.94 17.99
N ASP A 376 1.28 -22.94 17.21
CA ASP A 376 0.56 -21.75 16.75
C ASP A 376 -0.87 -21.75 17.29
N ARG A 377 -1.10 -21.00 18.37
CA ARG A 377 -2.44 -20.81 18.96
C ARG A 377 -3.24 -19.72 18.26
N THR A 378 -2.61 -18.99 17.37
CA THR A 378 -3.25 -17.87 16.69
C THR A 378 -4.18 -18.32 15.58
N PHE A 379 -3.83 -19.37 14.85
CA PHE A 379 -4.59 -19.84 13.71
C PHE A 379 -5.99 -20.35 14.12
N ILE A 380 -7.03 -19.77 13.51
CA ILE A 380 -8.43 -20.15 13.72
C ILE A 380 -8.92 -21.01 12.55
N THR A 381 -8.96 -20.43 11.35
CA THR A 381 -9.43 -21.06 10.13
C THR A 381 -9.01 -20.28 8.89
N GLY A 382 -9.29 -20.83 7.72
CA GLY A 382 -9.13 -20.20 6.43
C GLY A 382 -9.58 -21.11 5.31
N ASP A 383 -9.38 -20.66 4.09
CA ASP A 383 -9.73 -21.38 2.87
C ASP A 383 -8.46 -21.56 2.02
N PRO A 384 -7.95 -22.80 1.88
CA PRO A 384 -6.73 -23.05 1.11
C PRO A 384 -6.92 -22.78 -0.40
N ASP A 385 -8.12 -22.94 -0.95
CA ASP A 385 -8.39 -22.69 -2.37
C ASP A 385 -8.41 -21.20 -2.68
N LYS A 386 -8.91 -20.39 -1.75
CA LYS A 386 -8.97 -18.92 -1.85
C LYS A 386 -7.79 -18.21 -1.20
N GLY A 387 -7.03 -18.91 -0.35
CA GLY A 387 -5.81 -18.42 0.29
C GLY A 387 -5.98 -17.43 1.44
N TRP A 388 -7.22 -17.12 1.88
CA TRP A 388 -7.44 -16.27 3.04
C TRP A 388 -7.37 -17.07 4.35
N LYS A 389 -6.94 -16.41 5.43
CA LYS A 389 -6.95 -16.97 6.78
C LYS A 389 -7.33 -15.94 7.85
N ILE A 390 -7.92 -16.43 8.95
CA ILE A 390 -8.21 -15.68 10.16
C ILE A 390 -7.40 -16.25 11.30
N SER A 391 -6.70 -15.38 12.02
CA SER A 391 -5.91 -15.69 13.20
C SER A 391 -6.28 -14.77 14.36
N ARG A 392 -6.03 -15.19 15.61
CA ARG A 392 -6.10 -14.30 16.78
C ARG A 392 -4.96 -13.31 16.73
N PHE A 393 -5.23 -12.08 17.07
CA PHE A 393 -4.18 -11.09 17.33
C PHE A 393 -3.73 -11.22 18.79
N ILE A 394 -2.43 -11.17 19.03
CA ILE A 394 -1.88 -11.18 20.39
C ILE A 394 -1.45 -9.74 20.73
N PRO A 395 -2.24 -9.02 21.55
CA PRO A 395 -1.89 -7.66 21.94
C PRO A 395 -0.56 -7.63 22.70
N ASP A 396 0.18 -6.53 22.52
CA ASP A 396 1.47 -6.28 23.20
C ASP A 396 2.51 -7.39 23.01
N SER A 397 2.33 -8.24 21.98
CA SER A 397 3.35 -9.21 21.59
C SER A 397 4.55 -8.50 20.95
N ARG A 398 5.72 -9.12 21.11
CA ARG A 398 6.94 -8.73 20.44
C ARG A 398 7.58 -9.94 19.74
N ASN A 399 8.54 -9.68 18.87
CA ASN A 399 9.30 -10.77 18.29
C ASN A 399 10.29 -11.39 19.30
N LEU A 400 10.73 -12.59 18.99
CA LEU A 400 11.77 -13.31 19.76
C LEU A 400 13.08 -12.51 19.76
N ASP A 401 13.73 -12.46 20.91
CA ASP A 401 15.10 -11.97 21.06
C ASP A 401 16.05 -13.15 21.29
N ALA A 402 16.66 -13.65 20.22
CA ALA A 402 17.58 -14.78 20.27
C ALA A 402 18.87 -14.50 21.08
N SER A 403 19.16 -13.25 21.42
CA SER A 403 20.24 -12.90 22.34
C SER A 403 19.94 -13.27 23.79
N ARG A 404 18.66 -13.51 24.12
CA ARG A 404 18.20 -13.96 25.45
C ARG A 404 18.21 -15.49 25.53
N PRO A 405 19.09 -16.10 26.32
CA PRO A 405 19.23 -17.56 26.36
C PRO A 405 17.92 -18.31 26.67
N ALA A 406 17.06 -17.74 27.51
CA ALA A 406 15.79 -18.39 27.88
C ALA A 406 14.78 -18.40 26.72
N GLU A 407 14.76 -17.38 25.88
CA GLU A 407 13.88 -17.34 24.70
C GLU A 407 14.41 -18.26 23.59
N LEU A 408 15.73 -18.28 23.36
CA LEU A 408 16.35 -19.19 22.42
C LEU A 408 16.15 -20.66 22.86
N GLU A 409 16.26 -20.96 24.17
CA GLU A 409 15.98 -22.29 24.72
C GLU A 409 14.54 -22.72 24.46
N GLN A 410 13.56 -21.83 24.69
CA GLN A 410 12.14 -22.13 24.42
C GLN A 410 11.93 -22.41 22.92
N ALA A 411 12.49 -21.61 22.03
CA ALA A 411 12.38 -21.81 20.59
C ALA A 411 12.97 -23.16 20.16
N MET A 412 14.20 -23.47 20.59
CA MET A 412 14.85 -24.75 20.22
C MET A 412 14.18 -25.99 20.82
N ARG A 413 13.55 -25.86 21.98
CA ARG A 413 12.71 -26.94 22.53
C ARG A 413 11.42 -27.12 21.75
N MET A 414 10.77 -26.00 21.35
CA MET A 414 9.58 -26.05 20.50
C MET A 414 9.88 -26.73 19.17
N ASP A 415 11.03 -26.44 18.55
CA ASP A 415 11.52 -27.10 17.35
C ASP A 415 11.69 -28.61 17.57
N ARG A 416 12.33 -28.99 18.67
CA ARG A 416 12.49 -30.39 19.05
C ARG A 416 11.15 -31.11 19.25
N ASP A 417 10.20 -30.46 19.94
CA ASP A 417 8.86 -31.04 20.19
C ASP A 417 8.10 -31.24 18.87
N LEU A 418 8.26 -30.30 17.90
CA LEU A 418 7.69 -30.42 16.55
C LEU A 418 8.28 -31.66 15.84
N HIS A 419 9.59 -31.81 15.84
CA HIS A 419 10.30 -32.94 15.20
C HIS A 419 9.93 -34.29 15.85
N ASP A 420 9.81 -34.34 17.16
CA ASP A 420 9.44 -35.55 17.90
C ASP A 420 7.95 -35.84 17.94
N SER A 421 7.09 -35.02 17.32
CA SER A 421 5.64 -35.17 17.32
C SER A 421 5.13 -36.44 16.63
N GLY A 422 5.96 -37.06 15.80
CA GLY A 422 5.59 -38.22 14.99
C GLY A 422 4.57 -37.91 13.88
N ARG A 423 4.32 -36.64 13.62
CA ARG A 423 3.43 -36.18 12.55
C ARG A 423 4.18 -36.12 11.22
N THR A 424 3.42 -36.00 10.12
CA THR A 424 3.97 -35.88 8.77
C THR A 424 3.23 -34.79 8.02
N LEU A 425 3.92 -34.14 7.07
CA LEU A 425 3.37 -33.20 6.11
C LEU A 425 3.52 -33.78 4.70
N ALA A 426 2.58 -33.47 3.81
CA ALA A 426 2.62 -33.96 2.42
C ALA A 426 3.76 -33.32 1.61
N ARG A 427 4.03 -32.02 1.85
CA ARG A 427 5.12 -31.28 1.21
C ARG A 427 6.46 -31.70 1.79
N SER A 428 7.47 -31.85 0.93
CA SER A 428 8.88 -31.92 1.33
C SER A 428 9.59 -30.60 1.03
N PHE A 429 10.54 -30.24 1.88
CA PHE A 429 11.37 -29.05 1.69
C PHE A 429 12.86 -29.43 1.84
N ASP A 430 13.72 -28.87 0.99
CA ASP A 430 15.16 -28.97 1.04
C ASP A 430 15.80 -27.66 0.59
N PHE A 431 16.64 -27.05 1.43
CA PHE A 431 17.25 -25.75 1.14
C PHE A 431 18.04 -25.74 -0.16
N VAL A 432 18.81 -26.81 -0.44
CA VAL A 432 19.66 -26.82 -1.64
C VAL A 432 18.77 -26.92 -2.90
N SER A 433 17.73 -27.72 -2.85
CA SER A 433 16.74 -27.83 -3.93
C SER A 433 16.01 -26.53 -4.18
N GLU A 434 15.58 -25.84 -3.11
CA GLU A 434 14.95 -24.52 -3.21
C GLU A 434 15.90 -23.46 -3.75
N GLY A 435 17.17 -23.45 -3.28
CA GLY A 435 18.19 -22.56 -3.82
C GLY A 435 18.44 -22.77 -5.31
N VAL A 436 18.42 -24.04 -5.78
CA VAL A 436 18.49 -24.35 -7.23
C VAL A 436 17.26 -23.83 -7.95
N ARG A 437 16.07 -23.91 -7.35
CA ARG A 437 14.84 -23.35 -7.93
C ARG A 437 14.95 -21.81 -8.08
N TYR A 438 15.42 -21.11 -7.06
CA TYR A 438 15.69 -19.66 -7.14
C TYR A 438 16.79 -19.33 -8.16
N GLU A 439 17.81 -20.19 -8.31
CA GLU A 439 18.82 -20.03 -9.36
C GLU A 439 18.20 -20.06 -10.77
N GLN A 440 17.18 -20.89 -11.01
CA GLN A 440 16.48 -20.90 -12.29
C GLN A 440 15.67 -19.62 -12.51
N ILE A 441 15.03 -19.09 -11.46
CA ILE A 441 14.33 -17.80 -11.52
C ILE A 441 15.33 -16.69 -11.87
N LEU A 442 16.45 -16.62 -11.14
CA LEU A 442 17.50 -15.63 -11.38
C LEU A 442 18.04 -15.69 -12.81
N LYS A 443 18.25 -16.88 -13.36
CA LYS A 443 18.68 -17.08 -14.76
C LYS A 443 17.66 -16.56 -15.78
N GLY A 444 16.39 -16.46 -15.41
CA GLY A 444 15.35 -15.84 -16.24
C GLY A 444 15.59 -14.36 -16.51
N TYR A 445 16.30 -13.67 -15.62
CA TYR A 445 16.67 -12.26 -15.75
C TYR A 445 18.01 -12.04 -16.46
N GLY A 446 18.82 -13.09 -16.64
CA GLY A 446 20.10 -13.03 -17.33
C GLY A 446 21.13 -14.02 -16.79
N PRO A 447 22.36 -14.02 -17.35
CA PRO A 447 23.45 -14.84 -16.83
C PRO A 447 23.83 -14.36 -15.41
N ILE A 448 24.12 -15.32 -14.53
CA ILE A 448 24.60 -15.00 -13.18
C ILE A 448 26.06 -14.56 -13.27
N ASP A 449 26.30 -13.26 -13.21
CA ASP A 449 27.65 -12.64 -13.25
C ASP A 449 28.02 -12.10 -11.85
N VAL A 450 28.02 -13.00 -10.86
CA VAL A 450 28.39 -12.67 -9.48
C VAL A 450 29.74 -13.34 -9.18
N PRO A 451 30.78 -12.59 -8.74
CA PRO A 451 32.09 -13.13 -8.46
C PRO A 451 32.04 -14.31 -7.51
N ARG A 452 32.72 -15.41 -7.87
CA ARG A 452 32.82 -16.63 -7.07
C ARG A 452 31.52 -17.38 -6.80
N TYR A 453 30.41 -17.02 -7.43
CA TYR A 453 29.11 -17.68 -7.24
C TYR A 453 29.21 -19.20 -7.49
N PHE A 454 29.74 -19.61 -8.62
CA PHE A 454 29.83 -21.04 -8.99
C PHE A 454 30.85 -21.81 -8.15
N GLU A 455 31.86 -21.15 -7.62
CA GLU A 455 32.81 -21.76 -6.65
C GLU A 455 32.05 -22.10 -5.37
N LEU A 456 31.36 -21.13 -4.78
CA LEU A 456 30.55 -21.33 -3.57
C LEU A 456 29.49 -22.42 -3.80
N ARG A 457 28.75 -22.32 -4.91
CA ARG A 457 27.77 -23.33 -5.31
C ARG A 457 28.36 -24.74 -5.33
N GLY A 458 29.50 -24.91 -5.96
CA GLY A 458 30.20 -26.20 -6.02
C GLY A 458 30.52 -26.76 -4.64
N LYS A 459 31.00 -25.92 -3.71
CA LYS A 459 31.27 -26.28 -2.32
C LYS A 459 30.00 -26.69 -1.57
N VAL A 460 28.91 -25.93 -1.74
CA VAL A 460 27.60 -26.24 -1.14
C VAL A 460 27.06 -27.59 -1.62
N MET A 461 27.11 -27.85 -2.92
CA MET A 461 26.68 -29.15 -3.48
C MET A 461 27.51 -30.30 -2.90
N ARG A 462 28.84 -30.13 -2.79
CA ARG A 462 29.71 -31.12 -2.20
C ARG A 462 29.40 -31.35 -0.73
N LEU A 463 29.18 -30.28 0.04
CA LEU A 463 28.82 -30.38 1.46
C LEU A 463 27.47 -31.12 1.63
N LYS A 464 26.50 -30.87 0.73
CA LYS A 464 25.19 -31.55 0.74
C LYS A 464 25.34 -33.06 0.56
N GLU A 465 26.16 -33.52 -0.40
CA GLU A 465 26.45 -34.94 -0.57
C GLU A 465 27.02 -35.60 0.69
N LEU A 466 27.87 -34.88 1.40
CA LEU A 466 28.48 -35.39 2.64
C LEU A 466 27.50 -35.39 3.82
N ALA A 467 26.67 -34.34 3.93
CA ALA A 467 25.65 -34.24 4.97
C ALA A 467 24.55 -35.30 4.78
N ASP A 468 24.11 -35.55 3.53
CA ASP A 468 23.12 -36.57 3.23
C ASP A 468 23.59 -37.97 3.62
N ALA A 469 24.90 -38.25 3.54
CA ALA A 469 25.48 -39.52 3.97
C ALA A 469 25.39 -39.74 5.50
N ASP A 470 25.19 -38.70 6.29
CA ASP A 470 24.91 -38.80 7.72
C ASP A 470 23.51 -39.43 8.00
N ALA A 471 22.59 -39.40 7.03
CA ALA A 471 21.25 -40.01 7.11
C ALA A 471 20.50 -39.62 8.40
N PHE A 472 20.40 -38.31 8.69
CA PHE A 472 19.53 -37.81 9.76
C PHE A 472 18.05 -37.95 9.40
N PRO A 473 17.13 -38.02 10.39
CA PRO A 473 15.73 -38.19 10.12
C PRO A 473 15.11 -36.95 9.46
N GLN A 474 14.04 -37.20 8.69
CA GLN A 474 13.14 -36.16 8.19
C GLN A 474 12.00 -35.97 9.18
N ALA A 475 11.65 -34.74 9.48
CA ALA A 475 10.55 -34.39 10.38
C ALA A 475 9.76 -33.18 9.84
N PRO A 476 8.54 -32.93 10.33
CA PRO A 476 7.85 -31.68 10.06
C PRO A 476 8.69 -30.51 10.56
N SER A 477 9.05 -29.61 9.70
CA SER A 477 9.87 -28.43 10.01
C SER A 477 9.22 -27.18 9.47
N HIS A 478 9.50 -26.04 10.11
CA HIS A 478 8.97 -24.74 9.71
C HIS A 478 9.69 -24.19 8.47
N ASN A 479 11.02 -24.43 8.38
CA ASN A 479 11.94 -24.01 7.33
C ASN A 479 12.16 -22.49 7.19
N ASP A 480 11.33 -21.68 7.84
CA ASP A 480 11.49 -20.22 8.01
C ASP A 480 11.50 -19.85 9.51
N PHE A 481 12.25 -20.65 10.27
CA PHE A 481 12.31 -20.64 11.74
C PHE A 481 13.24 -19.53 12.22
N PHE A 482 12.77 -18.28 12.21
CA PHE A 482 13.57 -17.14 12.58
C PHE A 482 12.83 -16.14 13.49
N PRO A 483 13.54 -15.24 14.21
CA PRO A 483 12.96 -14.43 15.28
C PRO A 483 11.71 -13.65 14.94
N LEU A 484 11.56 -13.16 13.70
CA LEU A 484 10.39 -12.35 13.32
C LEU A 484 9.10 -13.19 13.17
N ASN A 485 9.21 -14.51 13.00
CA ASN A 485 8.07 -15.42 12.93
C ASN A 485 7.63 -15.92 14.31
N PHE A 486 8.30 -15.51 15.38
CA PHE A 486 7.86 -15.78 16.74
C PHE A 486 7.15 -14.58 17.34
N LEU A 487 6.02 -14.84 17.98
CA LEU A 487 5.31 -13.88 18.83
C LEU A 487 5.52 -14.28 20.28
N VAL A 488 6.13 -13.38 21.04
CA VAL A 488 6.31 -13.53 22.50
C VAL A 488 5.21 -12.71 23.17
N ASP A 489 4.27 -13.40 23.82
CA ASP A 489 3.18 -12.74 24.53
C ASP A 489 3.67 -12.07 25.83
N PRO A 490 2.86 -11.19 26.49
CA PRO A 490 3.26 -10.54 27.74
C PRO A 490 3.59 -11.50 28.89
N THR A 491 3.20 -12.78 28.81
CA THR A 491 3.55 -13.81 29.80
C THR A 491 4.88 -14.51 29.49
N GLY A 492 5.48 -14.22 28.33
CA GLY A 492 6.73 -14.82 27.86
C GLY A 492 6.53 -16.14 27.09
N ARG A 493 5.29 -16.51 26.75
CA ARG A 493 5.01 -17.68 25.94
C ARG A 493 5.20 -17.37 24.45
N LEU A 494 5.74 -18.35 23.71
CA LEU A 494 5.97 -18.26 22.27
C LEU A 494 4.81 -18.85 21.47
N ASP A 495 4.49 -18.21 20.35
CA ASP A 495 3.74 -18.75 19.23
C ASP A 495 4.59 -18.59 17.97
N LEU A 496 4.68 -19.64 17.15
CA LEU A 496 5.38 -19.64 15.87
C LEU A 496 4.37 -19.53 14.75
N ILE A 497 4.50 -18.48 13.93
CA ILE A 497 3.57 -18.12 12.85
C ILE A 497 4.26 -18.20 11.48
N ASP A 498 3.47 -18.09 10.42
CA ASP A 498 3.93 -17.99 9.01
C ASP A 498 4.54 -19.28 8.44
N TRP A 499 3.71 -20.31 8.36
CA TRP A 499 4.05 -21.68 7.97
C TRP A 499 4.11 -21.93 6.44
N GLU A 500 4.33 -20.90 5.63
CA GLU A 500 4.28 -21.01 4.16
C GLU A 500 5.41 -21.86 3.55
N TYR A 501 6.53 -22.02 4.25
CA TYR A 501 7.65 -22.88 3.85
C TYR A 501 7.66 -24.25 4.53
N ALA A 502 6.71 -24.51 5.41
CA ALA A 502 6.67 -25.76 6.17
C ALA A 502 6.59 -27.00 5.29
N GLY A 503 7.22 -28.06 5.75
CA GLY A 503 7.27 -29.35 5.05
C GLY A 503 8.10 -30.38 5.80
N MET A 504 8.12 -31.60 5.29
CA MET A 504 9.07 -32.61 5.76
C MET A 504 10.47 -32.20 5.35
N SER A 505 11.35 -32.02 6.30
CA SER A 505 12.72 -31.59 6.10
C SER A 505 13.66 -32.34 7.04
N ASP A 506 14.95 -32.26 6.79
CA ASP A 506 15.95 -32.72 7.75
C ASP A 506 15.82 -31.96 9.08
N VAL A 507 15.94 -32.65 10.19
CA VAL A 507 15.79 -32.06 11.54
C VAL A 507 16.78 -30.93 11.85
N ALA A 508 17.78 -30.70 11.01
CA ALA A 508 18.72 -29.58 11.13
C ALA A 508 18.26 -28.31 10.40
N SER A 509 17.16 -28.38 9.65
CA SER A 509 16.68 -27.30 8.79
C SER A 509 16.37 -26.02 9.57
N ASP A 510 15.57 -26.12 10.61
CA ASP A 510 15.10 -24.98 11.41
C ASP A 510 16.24 -24.32 12.21
N PHE A 511 17.18 -25.15 12.72
CA PHE A 511 18.42 -24.63 13.32
C PHE A 511 19.22 -23.78 12.32
N GLY A 512 19.35 -24.25 11.07
CA GLY A 512 20.09 -23.52 10.03
C GLY A 512 19.52 -22.10 9.83
N THR A 513 18.20 -21.97 9.68
CA THR A 513 17.52 -20.67 9.54
C THR A 513 17.66 -19.81 10.79
N MET A 514 17.50 -20.39 11.99
CA MET A 514 17.65 -19.64 13.24
C MET A 514 19.04 -19.00 13.33
N VAL A 515 20.12 -19.77 13.08
CA VAL A 515 21.49 -19.24 13.15
C VAL A 515 21.72 -18.13 12.15
N VAL A 516 21.29 -18.32 10.90
CA VAL A 516 21.48 -17.34 9.82
C VAL A 516 20.71 -16.05 10.10
N CYS A 517 19.42 -16.16 10.37
CA CYS A 517 18.54 -14.98 10.45
C CYS A 517 18.64 -14.25 11.81
N ALA A 518 18.99 -14.95 12.89
CA ALA A 518 19.31 -14.31 14.17
C ALA A 518 20.79 -13.90 14.26
N GLN A 519 21.61 -14.17 13.24
CA GLN A 519 23.05 -13.87 13.17
C GLN A 519 23.80 -14.38 14.41
N LEU A 520 23.52 -15.62 14.82
CA LEU A 520 24.13 -16.20 16.01
C LEU A 520 25.62 -16.45 15.78
N SER A 521 26.44 -16.12 16.78
CA SER A 521 27.85 -16.54 16.82
C SER A 521 27.95 -18.06 16.94
N ILE A 522 29.16 -18.61 16.71
CA ILE A 522 29.40 -20.04 16.86
C ILE A 522 29.02 -20.52 18.26
N ASP A 523 29.43 -19.79 19.30
CA ASP A 523 29.12 -20.15 20.69
C ASP A 523 27.63 -20.14 21.00
N GLN A 524 26.88 -19.17 20.41
CA GLN A 524 25.41 -19.10 20.55
C GLN A 524 24.74 -20.21 19.78
N GLY A 525 25.17 -20.53 18.56
CA GLY A 525 24.70 -21.66 17.78
C GLY A 525 24.97 -23.01 18.48
N ASP A 526 26.14 -23.22 19.02
CA ASP A 526 26.45 -24.43 19.79
C ASP A 526 25.56 -24.54 21.05
N ARG A 527 25.30 -23.43 21.73
CA ARG A 527 24.32 -23.40 22.84
C ARG A 527 22.91 -23.69 22.37
N ALA A 528 22.48 -23.19 21.21
CA ALA A 528 21.17 -23.52 20.63
C ALA A 528 21.04 -25.04 20.38
N LEU A 529 22.10 -25.71 19.91
CA LEU A 529 22.15 -27.17 19.78
C LEU A 529 22.03 -27.88 21.13
N GLU A 530 22.69 -27.37 22.17
CA GLU A 530 22.53 -27.93 23.53
C GLU A 530 21.08 -27.83 24.00
N PHE A 531 20.40 -26.75 23.73
CA PHE A 531 18.97 -26.58 24.04
C PHE A 531 18.09 -27.56 23.23
N TYR A 532 18.37 -27.71 21.93
CA TYR A 532 17.65 -28.63 21.06
C TYR A 532 17.80 -30.09 21.52
N PHE A 533 19.05 -30.55 21.78
CA PHE A 533 19.31 -31.92 22.19
C PHE A 533 19.07 -32.18 23.69
N GLY A 534 18.94 -31.14 24.52
CA GLY A 534 18.91 -31.27 25.99
C GLY A 534 20.20 -31.80 26.59
N ARG A 535 21.30 -31.84 25.83
CA ARG A 535 22.65 -32.30 26.17
C ARG A 535 23.66 -31.71 25.20
N THR A 536 24.93 -31.87 25.50
CA THR A 536 25.98 -31.53 24.52
C THR A 536 25.86 -32.43 23.29
N PRO A 537 25.79 -31.87 22.07
CA PRO A 537 25.71 -32.62 20.84
C PRO A 537 27.03 -33.40 20.59
N THR A 538 26.93 -34.52 19.90
CA THR A 538 28.11 -35.22 19.37
C THR A 538 28.70 -34.42 18.21
N GLU A 539 29.98 -34.66 17.90
CA GLU A 539 30.67 -34.01 16.76
C GLU A 539 29.94 -34.27 15.42
N ARG A 540 29.33 -35.46 15.26
CA ARG A 540 28.52 -35.76 14.07
C ARG A 540 27.25 -34.91 14.02
N GLU A 541 26.51 -34.80 15.12
CA GLU A 541 25.31 -33.96 15.22
C GLU A 541 25.69 -32.49 14.99
N ARG A 542 26.70 -32.01 15.67
CA ARG A 542 27.19 -30.63 15.52
C ARG A 542 27.55 -30.32 14.06
N ARG A 543 28.40 -31.17 13.43
CA ARG A 543 28.81 -31.00 12.04
C ARG A 543 27.61 -30.99 11.08
N HIS A 544 26.69 -31.93 11.26
CA HIS A 544 25.48 -32.04 10.43
C HIS A 544 24.59 -30.78 10.52
N PHE A 545 24.25 -30.35 11.73
CA PHE A 545 23.41 -29.17 11.95
C PHE A 545 24.07 -27.89 11.43
N TRP A 546 25.37 -27.70 11.64
CA TRP A 546 26.07 -26.56 11.08
C TRP A 546 26.14 -26.57 9.54
N SER A 547 26.02 -27.72 8.89
CA SER A 547 25.93 -27.78 7.43
C SER A 547 24.64 -27.11 6.94
N TYR A 548 23.56 -27.18 7.72
CA TYR A 548 22.29 -26.52 7.40
C TYR A 548 22.37 -24.99 7.55
N VAL A 549 23.29 -24.46 8.34
CA VAL A 549 23.59 -23.01 8.32
C VAL A 549 24.13 -22.58 6.96
N VAL A 550 24.99 -23.40 6.35
CA VAL A 550 25.50 -23.13 4.99
C VAL A 550 24.39 -23.27 3.95
N PHE A 551 23.54 -24.30 4.06
CA PHE A 551 22.45 -24.55 3.09
C PHE A 551 21.38 -23.46 3.16
N ALA A 552 20.95 -23.06 4.35
CA ALA A 552 20.03 -21.94 4.55
C ALA A 552 20.63 -20.63 4.06
N GLY A 553 21.88 -20.33 4.45
CA GLY A 553 22.59 -19.13 3.99
C GLY A 553 22.67 -19.07 2.46
N TRP A 554 23.05 -20.18 1.79
CA TRP A 554 23.13 -20.22 0.33
C TRP A 554 21.76 -20.11 -0.33
N CYS A 555 20.73 -20.79 0.17
CA CYS A 555 19.37 -20.73 -0.38
C CYS A 555 18.84 -19.31 -0.37
N TRP A 556 18.87 -18.66 0.79
CA TRP A 556 18.38 -17.30 0.95
C TRP A 556 19.24 -16.26 0.24
N TYR A 557 20.56 -16.53 0.07
CA TYR A 557 21.43 -15.70 -0.78
C TYR A 557 20.96 -15.72 -2.24
N VAL A 558 20.66 -16.91 -2.79
CA VAL A 558 20.17 -17.03 -4.18
C VAL A 558 18.79 -16.42 -4.32
N TRP A 559 17.90 -16.60 -3.33
CA TRP A 559 16.60 -15.94 -3.27
C TRP A 559 16.75 -14.41 -3.30
N ALA A 560 17.64 -13.87 -2.47
CA ALA A 560 17.90 -12.43 -2.41
C ALA A 560 18.42 -11.88 -3.74
N LEU A 561 19.35 -12.60 -4.41
CA LEU A 561 19.80 -12.23 -5.77
C LEU A 561 18.66 -12.22 -6.78
N ALA A 562 17.71 -13.17 -6.69
CA ALA A 562 16.56 -13.20 -7.57
C ALA A 562 15.62 -12.02 -7.30
N LYS A 563 15.42 -11.64 -6.03
CA LYS A 563 14.62 -10.48 -5.62
C LYS A 563 15.22 -9.15 -6.11
N GLU A 564 16.52 -8.97 -5.96
CA GLU A 564 17.23 -7.81 -6.52
C GLU A 564 17.07 -7.73 -8.06
N ALA A 565 17.13 -8.88 -8.75
CA ALA A 565 16.90 -8.93 -10.19
C ALA A 565 15.44 -8.61 -10.59
N GLU A 566 14.48 -8.87 -9.71
CA GLU A 566 13.07 -8.46 -9.84
C GLU A 566 12.87 -6.95 -9.62
N GLY A 567 13.85 -6.26 -8.99
CA GLY A 567 13.79 -4.85 -8.66
C GLY A 567 13.42 -4.58 -7.19
N ASP A 568 13.33 -5.61 -6.37
CA ASP A 568 13.15 -5.47 -4.92
C ASP A 568 14.50 -5.17 -4.25
N ASP A 569 14.52 -4.25 -3.27
CA ASP A 569 15.70 -4.00 -2.44
C ASP A 569 15.66 -4.88 -1.19
N VAL A 570 16.53 -5.87 -1.11
CA VAL A 570 16.65 -6.76 0.06
C VAL A 570 17.66 -6.25 1.10
N GLY A 571 18.32 -5.13 0.84
CA GLY A 571 19.22 -4.46 1.77
C GLY A 571 20.39 -5.32 2.26
N GLU A 572 20.66 -5.24 3.57
CA GLU A 572 21.78 -5.96 4.19
C GLU A 572 21.60 -7.49 4.25
N TRP A 573 20.39 -8.02 4.07
CA TRP A 573 20.11 -9.45 4.11
C TRP A 573 20.90 -10.24 3.06
N LEU A 574 21.11 -9.67 1.88
CA LEU A 574 21.94 -10.27 0.83
C LEU A 574 23.36 -10.60 1.34
N LEU A 575 23.96 -9.67 2.09
CA LEU A 575 25.30 -9.86 2.67
C LEU A 575 25.26 -10.86 3.83
N ILE A 576 24.27 -10.80 4.69
CA ILE A 576 24.10 -11.70 5.84
C ILE A 576 24.04 -13.16 5.36
N TYR A 577 23.17 -13.45 4.40
CA TYR A 577 23.02 -14.78 3.83
C TYR A 577 24.31 -15.29 3.18
N TYR A 578 24.95 -14.45 2.37
CA TYR A 578 26.23 -14.77 1.74
C TYR A 578 27.32 -15.11 2.79
N ARG A 579 27.44 -14.31 3.84
CA ARG A 579 28.46 -14.51 4.89
C ARG A 579 28.29 -15.85 5.59
N HIS A 580 27.07 -16.21 6.01
CA HIS A 580 26.84 -17.49 6.68
C HIS A 580 27.17 -18.69 5.79
N ALA A 581 26.93 -18.61 4.48
CA ALA A 581 27.34 -19.66 3.56
C ALA A 581 28.87 -19.75 3.42
N VAL A 582 29.55 -18.62 3.19
CA VAL A 582 30.99 -18.58 2.89
C VAL A 582 31.85 -18.85 4.13
N ASP A 583 31.51 -18.28 5.29
CA ASP A 583 32.33 -18.33 6.48
C ASP A 583 32.41 -19.75 7.11
N HIS A 584 31.48 -20.64 6.78
CA HIS A 584 31.38 -21.96 7.38
C HIS A 584 31.69 -23.12 6.42
N VAL A 585 31.51 -22.97 5.10
CA VAL A 585 31.58 -24.08 4.14
C VAL A 585 32.93 -24.78 4.10
N ASP A 586 34.04 -24.05 4.07
CA ASP A 586 35.38 -24.65 3.96
C ASP A 586 35.78 -25.44 5.22
N ARG A 587 35.45 -24.91 6.40
CA ARG A 587 35.64 -25.61 7.67
C ARG A 587 34.85 -26.92 7.71
N LEU A 588 33.57 -26.88 7.34
CA LEU A 588 32.71 -28.06 7.40
C LEU A 588 33.14 -29.14 6.40
N LEU A 589 33.56 -28.76 5.19
CA LEU A 589 34.16 -29.71 4.24
C LEU A 589 35.39 -30.42 4.84
N ALA A 590 36.31 -29.68 5.48
CA ALA A 590 37.46 -30.25 6.14
C ALA A 590 37.09 -31.15 7.32
N ASP A 591 36.08 -30.78 8.10
CA ASP A 591 35.57 -31.59 9.21
C ASP A 591 34.97 -32.95 8.71
N TYR A 592 34.28 -32.95 7.57
CA TYR A 592 33.80 -34.20 6.96
C TYR A 592 34.93 -35.04 6.37
N GLU A 593 35.92 -34.46 5.72
CA GLU A 593 37.10 -35.17 5.20
C GLU A 593 37.93 -35.84 6.30
N THR A 594 38.04 -35.17 7.45
CA THR A 594 38.76 -35.71 8.61
C THR A 594 37.99 -36.85 9.25
N ALA A 595 36.64 -36.77 9.31
CA ALA A 595 35.82 -37.79 9.95
C ALA A 595 35.59 -39.04 9.08
N CYS A 596 35.67 -38.92 7.75
CA CYS A 596 35.55 -40.00 6.79
C CYS A 596 36.76 -40.00 5.84
N PRO A 597 37.94 -40.42 6.30
CA PRO A 597 39.13 -40.50 5.42
C PRO A 597 38.81 -41.43 4.24
N THR A 598 38.71 -40.84 3.05
CA THR A 598 38.62 -41.63 1.81
C THR A 598 39.79 -42.60 1.75
N THR A 599 39.53 -43.90 1.79
CA THR A 599 40.53 -44.94 1.53
C THR A 599 41.19 -44.61 0.19
N PRO A 600 42.53 -44.48 0.10
CA PRO A 600 43.15 -44.18 -1.18
C PRO A 600 42.79 -45.28 -2.16
N SER A 601 42.23 -44.90 -3.32
CA SER A 601 41.98 -45.81 -4.43
C SER A 601 43.32 -46.50 -4.77
N HIS A 602 43.43 -47.79 -4.46
CA HIS A 602 44.50 -48.62 -4.97
C HIS A 602 44.49 -48.52 -6.49
N SER A 603 45.45 -47.83 -7.03
CA SER A 603 45.80 -47.94 -8.44
C SER A 603 46.17 -49.40 -8.69
N PRO A 604 45.56 -50.05 -9.71
CA PRO A 604 46.03 -51.36 -10.08
C PRO A 604 47.38 -51.19 -10.75
N SER A 605 48.42 -51.66 -10.07
CA SER A 605 49.75 -51.83 -10.63
C SER A 605 49.69 -52.93 -11.68
N LYS A 606 49.93 -52.52 -12.95
CA LYS A 606 50.31 -53.24 -14.16
C LYS A 606 49.33 -54.28 -14.72
#